data_ae9ba81710a8db4db7e1f4d12ffb8a02
#
_entry.id   ae9ba81710a8db4db7e1f4d12ffb8a02
#
_cell.length_a   1.000
_cell.length_b   1.000
_cell.length_c   1.000
_cell.angle_alpha   90.00
_cell.angle_beta   90.00
_cell.angle_gamma   90.00
#
_symmetry.space_group_name_H-M   'P 1'
#
loop_
_entity.id
_entity.type
_entity.pdbx_description
1 polymer ?
#
loop_
_entity_poly.entity_id
_entity_poly.type
_entity_poly.pdbx_seq_one_letter_code
_entity_poly.pdbx_strand_id
1 'polypeptide(L)'
;SRLSRGLGDVYKRQPLYSNIVYPYEINPPFMPKDYNPVGCYVRTFTIPENWDEHQVFLHFAGVNSAFYVWVNGQKVGYSEGSKTPAEFDISSYLLAGDNQLAVQVIRWSDGTYLEDQDFWRLSGIERDVRLYASPKKASLRDFTVQTNLNESYTQATLEVDVMLSNFSKQKSKGNISLELMDGNNS
;
A
#
# COMPACT_ATOMS: atom_id res chain seq x y z
N SER A 1 -2.15 -16.49 -2.59
CA SER A 1 -1.26 -17.34 -3.39
C SER A 1 0.14 -16.74 -3.41
N ARG A 2 1.13 -17.53 -3.09
CA ARG A 2 2.54 -17.12 -3.18
C ARG A 2 2.91 -16.94 -4.65
N LEU A 3 3.35 -15.76 -5.03
CA LEU A 3 4.04 -15.57 -6.31
C LEU A 3 5.30 -16.41 -6.29
N SER A 4 5.45 -17.33 -7.27
CA SER A 4 6.58 -18.26 -7.30
C SER A 4 7.90 -17.49 -7.42
N ARG A 5 8.83 -17.82 -6.52
CA ARG A 5 10.20 -17.33 -6.59
C ARG A 5 10.95 -18.17 -7.63
N GLY A 6 11.43 -17.56 -8.70
CA GLY A 6 12.35 -18.22 -9.62
C GLY A 6 13.69 -18.51 -8.93
N LEU A 7 14.21 -19.73 -9.11
CA LEU A 7 15.48 -20.18 -8.51
C LEU A 7 16.71 -19.33 -8.87
N GLY A 8 16.67 -18.57 -9.96
CA GLY A 8 17.78 -17.70 -10.40
C GLY A 8 17.97 -16.42 -9.59
N ASP A 9 16.98 -16.01 -8.79
CA ASP A 9 16.99 -14.75 -8.04
C ASP A 9 17.52 -14.88 -6.60
N VAL A 10 17.73 -16.10 -6.12
CA VAL A 10 18.10 -16.38 -4.72
C VAL A 10 19.42 -15.71 -4.33
N TYR A 11 20.42 -15.72 -5.21
CA TYR A 11 21.73 -15.11 -4.92
C TYR A 11 21.74 -13.58 -4.95
N LYS A 12 20.84 -12.95 -5.71
CA LYS A 12 20.78 -11.50 -5.84
C LYS A 12 19.91 -10.82 -4.78
N ARG A 13 19.16 -11.60 -4.02
CA ARG A 13 18.19 -11.10 -3.02
C ARG A 13 18.41 -11.68 -1.63
N GLN A 14 19.64 -12.06 -1.31
CA GLN A 14 19.93 -12.52 0.04
C GLN A 14 19.64 -11.42 1.06
N PRO A 15 19.09 -11.79 2.23
CA PRO A 15 18.98 -10.88 3.35
C PRO A 15 20.37 -10.40 3.77
N LEU A 16 20.51 -9.09 3.95
CA LEU A 16 21.73 -8.47 4.48
C LEU A 16 21.39 -7.91 5.86
N TYR A 17 22.26 -8.16 6.84
CA TYR A 17 22.10 -7.59 8.16
C TYR A 17 22.47 -6.10 8.14
N SER A 18 21.71 -5.27 8.85
CA SER A 18 21.82 -3.81 8.78
C SER A 18 23.15 -3.25 9.28
N ASN A 19 23.82 -3.94 10.20
CA ASN A 19 25.14 -3.54 10.71
C ASN A 19 26.29 -3.74 9.71
N ILE A 20 26.00 -4.33 8.56
CA ILE A 20 26.95 -4.45 7.45
C ILE A 20 26.87 -3.14 6.64
N VAL A 21 28.04 -2.62 6.28
CA VAL A 21 28.19 -1.50 5.34
C VAL A 21 27.36 -1.74 4.07
N TYR A 22 26.82 -0.67 3.48
CA TYR A 22 26.10 -0.79 2.21
C TYR A 22 26.92 -1.60 1.18
N PRO A 23 26.31 -2.50 0.41
CA PRO A 23 27.02 -3.35 -0.56
C PRO A 23 27.41 -2.56 -1.84
N TYR A 24 27.41 -1.23 -1.77
CA TYR A 24 27.73 -0.30 -2.85
C TYR A 24 28.30 1.01 -2.25
N GLU A 25 28.90 1.83 -3.08
CA GLU A 25 29.41 3.14 -2.69
C GLU A 25 28.30 4.08 -2.26
N ILE A 26 28.45 4.70 -1.08
CA ILE A 26 27.45 5.60 -0.50
C ILE A 26 27.56 6.96 -1.19
N ASN A 27 26.52 7.36 -1.92
CA ASN A 27 26.44 8.64 -2.61
C ASN A 27 24.99 9.19 -2.65
N PRO A 28 24.42 9.55 -1.48
CA PRO A 28 23.03 10.02 -1.41
C PRO A 28 22.78 11.27 -2.26
N PRO A 29 21.65 11.41 -2.95
CA PRO A 29 20.53 10.46 -3.01
C PRO A 29 20.66 9.40 -4.11
N PHE A 30 21.81 9.30 -4.77
CA PHE A 30 21.99 8.47 -5.97
C PHE A 30 22.21 7.00 -5.60
N MET A 31 21.51 6.13 -6.32
CA MET A 31 21.68 4.68 -6.25
C MET A 31 22.66 4.15 -7.30
N PRO A 32 23.36 3.03 -7.03
CA PRO A 32 24.25 2.42 -8.00
C PRO A 32 23.48 2.04 -9.27
N LYS A 33 24.05 2.32 -10.44
CA LYS A 33 23.43 2.01 -11.73
C LYS A 33 23.71 0.57 -12.17
N ASP A 34 24.82 0.02 -11.76
CA ASP A 34 25.38 -1.27 -12.17
C ASP A 34 24.99 -2.42 -11.21
N TYR A 35 24.53 -2.10 -10.00
CA TYR A 35 24.09 -3.09 -9.01
C TYR A 35 22.82 -2.64 -8.29
N ASN A 36 21.67 -2.71 -8.97
CA ASN A 36 20.36 -2.49 -8.36
C ASN A 36 19.38 -3.57 -8.84
N PRO A 37 19.32 -4.73 -8.16
CA PRO A 37 18.45 -5.82 -8.58
C PRO A 37 16.98 -5.40 -8.61
N VAL A 38 16.27 -5.85 -9.65
CA VAL A 38 14.85 -5.59 -9.87
C VAL A 38 14.08 -6.90 -9.92
N GLY A 39 12.96 -6.95 -9.19
CA GLY A 39 12.01 -8.06 -9.23
C GLY A 39 10.80 -7.71 -10.07
N CYS A 40 10.52 -8.54 -11.08
CA CYS A 40 9.32 -8.38 -11.89
C CYS A 40 8.31 -9.47 -11.52
N TYR A 41 7.10 -9.06 -11.20
CA TYR A 41 5.99 -9.93 -10.82
C TYR A 41 4.84 -9.71 -11.79
N VAL A 42 4.23 -10.80 -12.23
CA VAL A 42 3.04 -10.75 -13.10
C VAL A 42 1.99 -11.70 -12.55
N ARG A 43 0.74 -11.26 -12.53
CA ARG A 43 -0.40 -12.05 -12.09
C ARG A 43 -1.66 -11.69 -12.88
N THR A 44 -2.44 -12.70 -13.22
CA THR A 44 -3.81 -12.53 -13.72
C THR A 44 -4.80 -12.56 -12.56
N PHE A 45 -5.83 -11.72 -12.62
CA PHE A 45 -6.91 -11.64 -11.65
C PHE A 45 -8.22 -11.25 -12.33
N THR A 46 -9.33 -11.58 -11.70
CA THR A 46 -10.69 -11.20 -12.13
C THR A 46 -11.34 -10.34 -11.05
N ILE A 47 -12.27 -9.49 -11.47
CA ILE A 47 -13.09 -8.68 -10.57
C ILE A 47 -14.44 -9.38 -10.39
N PRO A 48 -14.96 -9.53 -9.17
CA PRO A 48 -16.29 -10.04 -8.93
C PRO A 48 -17.37 -9.20 -9.64
N GLU A 49 -18.36 -9.84 -10.23
CA GLU A 49 -19.44 -9.18 -10.99
C GLU A 49 -20.19 -8.12 -10.17
N ASN A 50 -20.33 -8.33 -8.87
CA ASN A 50 -21.00 -7.38 -7.97
C ASN A 50 -20.19 -6.12 -7.66
N TRP A 51 -19.00 -5.92 -8.28
CA TRP A 51 -18.18 -4.74 -8.12
C TRP A 51 -18.32 -3.70 -9.24
N ASP A 52 -19.20 -3.88 -10.20
CA ASP A 52 -19.38 -2.98 -11.36
C ASP A 52 -19.65 -1.53 -10.96
N GLU A 53 -20.43 -1.31 -9.89
CA GLU A 53 -20.76 0.03 -9.37
C GLU A 53 -19.82 0.48 -8.25
N HIS A 54 -18.63 -0.14 -8.15
CA HIS A 54 -17.65 0.18 -7.11
C HIS A 54 -16.38 0.81 -7.71
N GLN A 55 -15.74 1.61 -6.88
CA GLN A 55 -14.36 2.03 -7.08
C GLN A 55 -13.45 0.91 -6.57
N VAL A 56 -12.50 0.47 -7.39
CA VAL A 56 -11.64 -0.66 -7.08
C VAL A 56 -10.22 -0.19 -6.78
N PHE A 57 -9.71 -0.63 -5.67
CA PHE A 57 -8.37 -0.28 -5.19
C PHE A 57 -7.48 -1.50 -5.08
N LEU A 58 -6.25 -1.32 -5.49
CA LEU A 58 -5.15 -2.26 -5.30
C LEU A 58 -4.29 -1.79 -4.12
N HIS A 59 -4.22 -2.60 -3.09
CA HIS A 59 -3.52 -2.28 -1.85
C HIS A 59 -2.33 -3.21 -1.65
N PHE A 60 -1.15 -2.63 -1.48
CA PHE A 60 0.06 -3.31 -1.06
C PHE A 60 0.30 -2.99 0.41
N ALA A 61 0.28 -3.99 1.27
CA ALA A 61 0.46 -3.78 2.71
C ALA A 61 1.93 -3.51 3.11
N GLY A 62 2.88 -3.81 2.23
CA GLY A 62 4.29 -3.48 2.41
C GLY A 62 5.16 -4.03 1.28
N VAL A 63 5.94 -3.14 0.68
CA VAL A 63 6.91 -3.45 -0.38
C VAL A 63 8.22 -2.73 -0.05
N ASN A 64 9.35 -3.37 -0.27
CA ASN A 64 10.68 -2.83 -0.02
C ASN A 64 11.54 -2.92 -1.30
N SER A 65 12.16 -1.84 -1.82
CA SER A 65 12.15 -0.46 -1.30
C SER A 65 11.22 0.44 -2.10
N ALA A 66 11.24 0.38 -3.42
CA ALA A 66 10.40 1.14 -4.33
C ALA A 66 9.78 0.23 -5.39
N PHE A 67 8.63 0.61 -5.94
CA PHE A 67 8.02 -0.20 -6.97
C PHE A 67 7.11 0.59 -7.90
N TYR A 68 7.01 0.09 -9.12
CA TYR A 68 6.06 0.53 -10.13
C TYR A 68 4.96 -0.51 -10.31
N VAL A 69 3.76 -0.03 -10.65
CA VAL A 69 2.57 -0.85 -10.88
C VAL A 69 1.98 -0.58 -12.25
N TRP A 70 1.61 -1.66 -12.95
CA TRP A 70 0.85 -1.62 -14.20
C TRP A 70 -0.35 -2.55 -14.10
N VAL A 71 -1.46 -2.12 -14.67
CA VAL A 71 -2.65 -2.94 -14.89
C VAL A 71 -2.96 -2.92 -16.38
N ASN A 72 -3.12 -4.10 -16.97
CA ASN A 72 -3.40 -4.28 -18.40
C ASN A 72 -2.42 -3.52 -19.32
N GLY A 73 -1.13 -3.52 -18.95
CA GLY A 73 -0.06 -2.84 -19.68
C GLY A 73 0.01 -1.32 -19.47
N GLN A 74 -0.93 -0.72 -18.75
CA GLN A 74 -0.95 0.71 -18.47
C GLN A 74 -0.31 0.99 -17.10
N LYS A 75 0.58 1.98 -17.05
CA LYS A 75 1.22 2.39 -15.80
C LYS A 75 0.20 3.06 -14.88
N VAL A 76 0.00 2.48 -13.69
CA VAL A 76 -0.91 2.97 -12.66
C VAL A 76 -0.21 3.95 -11.73
N GLY A 77 0.99 3.58 -11.24
CA GLY A 77 1.68 4.41 -10.28
C GLY A 77 3.05 3.91 -9.85
N TYR A 78 3.59 4.61 -8.87
CA TYR A 78 4.85 4.37 -8.20
C TYR A 78 4.67 4.61 -6.70
N SER A 79 5.39 3.86 -5.90
CA SER A 79 5.49 4.10 -4.46
C SER A 79 6.86 3.69 -3.95
N GLU A 80 7.30 4.38 -2.93
CA GLU A 80 8.42 4.04 -2.07
C GLU A 80 8.03 4.32 -0.61
N GLY A 81 8.88 3.97 0.32
CA GLY A 81 8.52 3.96 1.74
C GLY A 81 8.31 2.53 2.19
N SER A 82 9.44 1.86 2.45
CA SER A 82 9.47 0.44 2.78
C SER A 82 8.56 0.11 3.96
N LYS A 83 7.84 -1.00 3.84
CA LYS A 83 6.97 -1.57 4.88
C LYS A 83 5.72 -0.76 5.21
N THR A 84 5.53 0.40 4.59
CA THR A 84 4.29 1.18 4.70
C THR A 84 3.29 0.76 3.61
N PRO A 85 1.98 0.88 3.87
CA PRO A 85 0.98 0.58 2.86
C PRO A 85 1.02 1.55 1.68
N ALA A 86 0.77 1.02 0.48
CA ALA A 86 0.55 1.81 -0.72
C ALA A 86 -0.74 1.39 -1.41
N GLU A 87 -1.52 2.36 -1.87
CA GLU A 87 -2.82 2.13 -2.47
C GLU A 87 -2.95 2.85 -3.80
N PHE A 88 -3.54 2.15 -4.76
CA PHE A 88 -3.76 2.66 -6.11
C PHE A 88 -5.21 2.43 -6.53
N ASP A 89 -5.88 3.48 -6.99
CA ASP A 89 -7.15 3.35 -7.69
C ASP A 89 -6.91 2.77 -9.08
N ILE A 90 -7.44 1.59 -9.31
CA ILE A 90 -7.26 0.87 -10.58
C ILE A 90 -8.52 0.83 -11.43
N SER A 91 -9.61 1.46 -10.99
CA SER A 91 -10.94 1.36 -11.62
C SER A 91 -10.95 1.66 -13.11
N SER A 92 -10.20 2.67 -13.54
CA SER A 92 -10.13 3.09 -14.95
C SER A 92 -9.27 2.19 -15.84
N TYR A 93 -8.50 1.28 -15.25
CA TYR A 93 -7.60 0.36 -15.94
C TYR A 93 -8.19 -1.05 -16.11
N LEU A 94 -9.34 -1.32 -15.47
CA LEU A 94 -9.96 -2.64 -15.48
C LEU A 94 -10.68 -2.94 -16.78
N LEU A 95 -10.60 -4.19 -17.19
CA LEU A 95 -11.34 -4.79 -18.31
C LEU A 95 -12.36 -5.80 -17.78
N ALA A 96 -13.37 -6.10 -18.57
CA ALA A 96 -14.27 -7.21 -18.29
C ALA A 96 -13.50 -8.54 -18.40
N GLY A 97 -13.69 -9.43 -17.43
CA GLY A 97 -13.00 -10.72 -17.38
C GLY A 97 -11.60 -10.63 -16.78
N ASP A 98 -10.63 -11.24 -17.45
CA ASP A 98 -9.26 -11.33 -16.95
C ASP A 98 -8.51 -10.01 -17.05
N ASN A 99 -7.86 -9.66 -15.97
CA ASN A 99 -6.98 -8.51 -15.87
C ASN A 99 -5.56 -8.96 -15.52
N GLN A 100 -4.56 -8.25 -16.01
CA GLN A 100 -3.16 -8.51 -15.71
C GLN A 100 -2.57 -7.43 -14.82
N LEU A 101 -2.03 -7.84 -13.69
CA LEU A 101 -1.20 -7.00 -12.81
C LEU A 101 0.26 -7.29 -13.11
N ALA A 102 1.05 -6.23 -13.33
CA ALA A 102 2.51 -6.31 -13.35
C ALA A 102 3.09 -5.35 -12.31
N VAL A 103 4.10 -5.81 -11.57
CA VAL A 103 4.77 -5.04 -10.52
C VAL A 103 6.28 -5.17 -10.72
N GLN A 104 6.97 -4.05 -10.75
CA GLN A 104 8.42 -3.98 -10.79
C GLN A 104 8.94 -3.44 -9.47
N VAL A 105 9.62 -4.27 -8.69
CA VAL A 105 10.17 -3.90 -7.38
C VAL A 105 11.67 -3.67 -7.51
N ILE A 106 12.11 -2.50 -7.10
CA ILE A 106 13.50 -2.06 -7.12
C ILE A 106 14.09 -2.27 -5.73
N ARG A 107 15.26 -2.91 -5.64
CA ARG A 107 15.86 -3.25 -4.35
C ARG A 107 16.35 -2.03 -3.59
N TRP A 108 17.01 -1.10 -4.28
CA TRP A 108 17.61 0.08 -3.67
C TRP A 108 17.00 1.35 -4.25
N SER A 109 16.49 2.21 -3.41
CA SER A 109 16.00 3.56 -3.73
C SER A 109 16.71 4.58 -2.84
N ASP A 110 16.56 5.85 -3.10
CA ASP A 110 17.06 6.91 -2.21
C ASP A 110 16.50 6.81 -0.81
N GLY A 111 15.26 6.32 -0.66
CA GLY A 111 14.68 5.96 0.64
C GLY A 111 15.53 4.98 1.44
N THR A 112 16.32 4.11 0.80
CA THR A 112 17.19 3.16 1.47
C THR A 112 18.19 3.83 2.43
N TYR A 113 18.64 5.04 2.14
CA TYR A 113 19.53 5.80 3.02
C TYR A 113 18.83 6.34 4.27
N LEU A 114 17.52 6.54 4.20
CA LEU A 114 16.70 7.05 5.31
C LEU A 114 16.09 5.91 6.15
N GLU A 115 15.98 4.73 5.58
CA GLU A 115 15.31 3.55 6.14
C GLU A 115 16.33 2.54 6.73
N ASP A 116 17.46 3.03 7.19
CA ASP A 116 18.56 2.20 7.72
C ASP A 116 18.36 1.94 9.22
N GLN A 117 17.36 1.12 9.57
CA GLN A 117 17.12 0.65 10.92
C GLN A 117 17.92 -0.64 11.21
N ASP A 118 18.07 -0.99 12.48
CA ASP A 118 18.78 -2.20 12.90
C ASP A 118 17.96 -3.47 12.67
N PHE A 119 17.85 -3.89 11.41
CA PHE A 119 17.19 -5.11 10.98
C PHE A 119 17.72 -5.61 9.62
N TRP A 120 17.30 -6.79 9.22
CA TRP A 120 17.69 -7.37 7.94
C TRP A 120 17.20 -6.55 6.74
N ARG A 121 18.10 -6.29 5.78
CA ARG A 121 17.77 -5.65 4.51
C ARG A 121 17.11 -6.67 3.58
N LEU A 122 15.81 -6.75 3.67
CA LEU A 122 14.96 -7.53 2.77
C LEU A 122 14.52 -6.68 1.59
N SER A 123 14.06 -7.30 0.53
CA SER A 123 13.41 -6.60 -0.59
C SER A 123 12.38 -7.48 -1.26
N GLY A 124 11.41 -6.85 -1.88
CA GLY A 124 10.30 -7.51 -2.54
C GLY A 124 8.96 -7.15 -1.94
N ILE A 125 7.94 -7.89 -2.31
CA ILE A 125 6.60 -7.78 -1.73
C ILE A 125 6.60 -8.60 -0.44
N GLU A 126 6.63 -7.94 0.69
CA GLU A 126 6.82 -8.58 2.00
C GLU A 126 5.49 -8.96 2.65
N ARG A 127 4.42 -8.23 2.33
CA ARG A 127 3.09 -8.41 2.90
C ARG A 127 2.05 -8.64 1.82
N ASP A 128 0.80 -8.79 2.23
CA ASP A 128 -0.32 -9.07 1.34
C ASP A 128 -0.52 -7.99 0.29
N VAL A 129 -0.91 -8.45 -0.90
CA VAL A 129 -1.47 -7.61 -1.96
C VAL A 129 -2.95 -7.95 -2.07
N ARG A 130 -3.80 -6.95 -1.91
CA ARG A 130 -5.25 -7.11 -1.84
C ARG A 130 -5.96 -6.22 -2.83
N LEU A 131 -7.09 -6.69 -3.34
CA LEU A 131 -8.09 -5.88 -4.00
C LEU A 131 -9.22 -5.62 -3.01
N TYR A 132 -9.73 -4.41 -2.99
CA TYR A 132 -10.97 -4.10 -2.33
C TYR A 132 -11.80 -3.09 -3.13
N ALA A 133 -13.09 -3.08 -2.87
CA ALA A 133 -14.02 -2.22 -3.57
C ALA A 133 -14.75 -1.30 -2.58
N SER A 134 -15.00 -0.09 -3.01
CA SER A 134 -15.75 0.92 -2.25
C SER A 134 -16.89 1.46 -3.11
N PRO A 135 -18.09 1.70 -2.56
CA PRO A 135 -19.18 2.29 -3.32
C PRO A 135 -18.77 3.60 -4.00
N LYS A 136 -19.11 3.75 -5.30
CA LYS A 136 -18.79 4.98 -6.04
C LYS A 136 -19.49 6.22 -5.50
N LYS A 137 -20.70 6.08 -4.97
CA LYS A 137 -21.51 7.25 -4.56
C LYS A 137 -21.11 7.61 -3.14
N ALA A 138 -21.17 7.42 -2.13
CA ALA A 138 -20.71 7.87 -0.84
C ALA A 138 -20.12 6.71 -0.04
N SER A 139 -18.89 6.84 0.33
CA SER A 139 -18.20 5.85 1.15
C SER A 139 -17.41 6.53 2.26
N LEU A 140 -17.31 5.85 3.39
CA LEU A 140 -16.37 6.21 4.44
C LEU A 140 -14.96 5.86 3.93
N ARG A 141 -14.12 6.87 3.78
CA ARG A 141 -12.76 6.69 3.29
C ARG A 141 -11.79 6.46 4.43
N ASP A 142 -11.95 7.27 5.47
CA ASP A 142 -11.07 7.24 6.64
C ASP A 142 -11.77 7.91 7.83
N PHE A 143 -11.29 7.64 9.03
CA PHE A 143 -11.67 8.38 10.22
C PHE A 143 -10.51 8.44 11.22
N THR A 144 -10.44 9.55 11.92
CA THR A 144 -9.45 9.77 12.99
C THR A 144 -10.18 10.03 14.30
N VAL A 145 -9.74 9.38 15.34
CA VAL A 145 -10.28 9.55 16.69
C VAL A 145 -9.19 10.16 17.58
N GLN A 146 -9.50 11.29 18.22
CA GLN A 146 -8.62 11.95 19.16
C GLN A 146 -9.33 12.13 20.50
N THR A 147 -8.63 11.84 21.58
CA THR A 147 -9.13 12.03 22.92
C THR A 147 -8.21 12.97 23.67
N ASN A 148 -8.74 14.12 24.06
CA ASN A 148 -8.03 15.15 24.81
C ASN A 148 -8.57 15.23 26.22
N LEU A 149 -7.68 15.14 27.21
CA LEU A 149 -8.03 15.32 28.62
C LEU A 149 -7.81 16.78 29.04
N ASN A 150 -8.64 17.27 29.97
CA ASN A 150 -8.39 18.56 30.59
C ASN A 150 -7.19 18.49 31.58
N GLU A 151 -6.70 19.63 32.05
CA GLU A 151 -5.53 19.72 32.95
C GLU A 151 -5.69 18.92 34.25
N SER A 152 -6.90 18.78 34.76
CA SER A 152 -7.21 18.02 35.99
C SER A 152 -7.50 16.53 35.75
N TYR A 153 -7.49 16.06 34.51
CA TYR A 153 -7.78 14.69 34.09
C TYR A 153 -9.17 14.18 34.53
N THR A 154 -10.13 15.11 34.71
CA THR A 154 -11.49 14.80 35.16
C THR A 154 -12.52 14.79 34.05
N GLN A 155 -12.18 15.35 32.88
CA GLN A 155 -13.02 15.43 31.69
C GLN A 155 -12.21 15.12 30.45
N ALA A 156 -12.85 14.49 29.49
CA ALA A 156 -12.30 14.18 28.17
C ALA A 156 -13.18 14.76 27.07
N THR A 157 -12.54 15.26 26.03
CA THR A 157 -13.19 15.58 24.74
C THR A 157 -12.82 14.53 23.74
N LEU A 158 -13.82 13.90 23.12
CA LEU A 158 -13.67 12.97 22.02
C LEU A 158 -13.96 13.71 20.71
N GLU A 159 -12.95 13.79 19.87
CA GLU A 159 -13.07 14.34 18.51
C GLU A 159 -13.00 13.21 17.50
N VAL A 160 -13.91 13.20 16.55
CA VAL A 160 -13.93 12.21 15.46
C VAL A 160 -14.03 12.93 14.12
N ASP A 161 -12.91 12.92 13.40
CA ASP A 161 -12.86 13.40 12.02
C ASP A 161 -13.22 12.27 11.05
N VAL A 162 -14.16 12.54 10.16
CA VAL A 162 -14.64 11.54 9.20
C VAL A 162 -14.40 12.03 7.78
N MET A 163 -13.63 11.25 7.01
CA MET A 163 -13.39 11.52 5.61
C MET A 163 -14.35 10.71 4.74
N LEU A 164 -15.14 11.41 3.95
CA LEU A 164 -16.06 10.81 2.98
C LEU A 164 -15.52 10.98 1.56
N SER A 165 -15.67 9.95 0.75
CA SER A 165 -15.37 9.97 -0.68
C SER A 165 -16.64 9.83 -1.50
N ASN A 166 -16.68 10.54 -2.63
CA ASN A 166 -17.70 10.40 -3.66
C ASN A 166 -17.03 10.40 -5.03
N PHE A 167 -16.89 9.22 -5.61
CA PHE A 167 -16.30 9.01 -6.94
C PHE A 167 -17.33 9.14 -8.07
N SER A 168 -18.61 9.35 -7.73
CA SER A 168 -19.65 9.59 -8.72
C SER A 168 -19.70 11.07 -9.13
N LYS A 169 -20.23 11.35 -10.32
CA LYS A 169 -20.48 12.73 -10.77
C LYS A 169 -21.73 13.37 -10.12
N GLN A 170 -22.45 12.62 -9.29
CA GLN A 170 -23.71 13.04 -8.68
C GLN A 170 -23.51 13.40 -7.20
N LYS A 171 -24.25 14.40 -6.75
CA LYS A 171 -24.32 14.72 -5.32
C LYS A 171 -24.97 13.56 -4.56
N SER A 172 -24.38 13.17 -3.45
CA SER A 172 -24.92 12.16 -2.55
C SER A 172 -25.35 12.81 -1.24
N LYS A 173 -26.39 12.25 -0.62
CA LYS A 173 -26.83 12.60 0.74
C LYS A 173 -26.81 11.32 1.56
N GLY A 174 -26.41 11.41 2.79
CA GLY A 174 -26.37 10.28 3.73
C GLY A 174 -26.32 10.79 5.17
N ASN A 175 -26.45 9.87 6.11
CA ASN A 175 -26.28 10.10 7.54
C ASN A 175 -25.03 9.37 8.01
N ILE A 176 -24.28 10.00 8.91
CA ILE A 176 -23.19 9.36 9.65
C ILE A 176 -23.71 9.19 11.07
N SER A 177 -23.59 7.98 11.59
CA SER A 177 -23.90 7.65 12.97
C SER A 177 -22.61 7.29 13.69
N LEU A 178 -22.39 7.90 14.84
CA LEU A 178 -21.28 7.61 15.74
C LEU A 178 -21.87 7.11 17.06
N GLU A 179 -21.34 6.02 17.55
CA GLU A 179 -21.79 5.43 18.81
C GLU A 179 -20.57 5.16 19.68
N LEU A 180 -20.57 5.72 20.89
CA LEU A 180 -19.59 5.40 21.92
C LEU A 180 -20.18 4.31 22.80
N MET A 181 -19.56 3.12 22.77
CA MET A 181 -20.02 1.98 23.55
C MET A 181 -19.10 1.76 24.76
N ASP A 182 -19.70 1.51 25.91
CA ASP A 182 -19.00 0.95 27.07
C ASP A 182 -18.86 -0.57 26.86
N GLY A 183 -17.68 -1.12 27.09
CA GLY A 183 -17.37 -2.54 26.87
C GLY A 183 -18.24 -3.55 27.65
N ASN A 184 -19.16 -3.07 28.48
CA ASN A 184 -20.13 -3.88 29.22
C ASN A 184 -21.50 -4.06 28.52
N ASN A 185 -21.69 -3.38 27.38
CA ASN A 185 -22.90 -3.56 26.55
C ASN A 185 -22.52 -4.39 25.31
N SER A 186 -22.62 -5.70 25.46
CA SER A 186 -22.62 -6.67 24.35
C SER A 186 -24.04 -7.13 24.05
#